data_ee9cebec75ed12ef938292c0412a5282
#
_entry.id   ee9cebec75ed12ef938292c0412a5282
#
_cell.length_a   1.000
_cell.length_b   1.000
_cell.length_c   1.000
_cell.angle_alpha   90.00
_cell.angle_beta   90.00
_cell.angle_gamma   90.00
#
_symmetry.space_group_name_H-M   'P 1'
#
loop_
_entity.id
_entity.type
_entity.pdbx_description
1 polymer ?
#
loop_
_entity_poly.entity_id
_entity_poly.type
_entity_poly.pdbx_seq_one_letter_code
_entity_poly.pdbx_strand_id
1 'polypeptide(L)'
;VQRQRRAPIGAFTDANVERWWQIPAMGVATAPDVDLVSGNRLTALGALSAGCRFFAGYPITPASEIYRTMMEELPRRGGLALSAPDEISALAACVGASLAGYPAMTATSGPGFCLMIETVQYAVMTETPVVIALVQRLGPSTGGATQGAQGDVLLAEFCTSGGYTIPVFAPSTAAECYELTRSAFEWSERLRSPVVLL
;
A
#
# COMPACT_ATOMS: atom_id res chain seq x y z
N VAL A 1 7.52 -19.80 25.73
CA VAL A 1 7.45 -19.23 24.39
C VAL A 1 8.21 -17.91 24.44
N GLN A 2 9.46 -17.90 23.94
CA GLN A 2 10.26 -16.66 23.86
C GLN A 2 9.62 -15.78 22.77
N ARG A 3 9.11 -14.61 23.19
CA ARG A 3 8.77 -13.54 22.25
C ARG A 3 10.05 -13.11 21.52
N GLN A 4 10.18 -13.48 20.25
CA GLN A 4 11.17 -12.85 19.39
C GLN A 4 10.88 -11.35 19.37
N ARG A 5 11.79 -10.56 19.95
CA ARG A 5 11.74 -9.11 19.82
C ARG A 5 11.82 -8.79 18.34
N ARG A 6 10.81 -8.15 17.80
CA ARG A 6 10.85 -7.59 16.44
C ARG A 6 12.11 -6.72 16.36
N ALA A 7 12.95 -6.97 15.37
CA ALA A 7 14.02 -6.05 15.07
C ALA A 7 13.39 -4.66 14.81
N PRO A 8 13.93 -3.58 15.38
CA PRO A 8 13.44 -2.25 15.07
C PRO A 8 13.50 -2.09 13.55
N ILE A 9 12.46 -1.49 12.98
CA ILE A 9 12.45 -1.08 11.56
C ILE A 9 13.74 -0.29 11.39
N GLY A 10 14.72 -0.92 10.72
CA GLY A 10 16.04 -0.33 10.55
C GLY A 10 15.84 1.07 9.98
N ALA A 11 16.32 2.08 10.69
CA ALA A 11 16.26 3.44 10.23
C ALA A 11 16.85 3.47 8.82
N PHE A 12 15.99 3.53 7.83
CA PHE A 12 16.38 3.96 6.51
C PHE A 12 16.84 5.40 6.71
N THR A 13 18.16 5.59 6.82
CA THR A 13 18.73 6.92 6.89
C THR A 13 18.31 7.66 5.64
N ASP A 14 17.89 8.91 5.81
CA ASP A 14 17.46 9.83 4.74
C ASP A 14 18.43 9.90 3.55
N ALA A 15 19.67 9.45 3.73
CA ALA A 15 20.70 9.37 2.70
C ALA A 15 20.30 8.58 1.43
N ASN A 16 19.39 7.59 1.53
CA ASN A 16 18.90 6.87 0.35
C ASN A 16 17.72 7.57 -0.32
N VAL A 17 16.97 8.37 0.43
CA VAL A 17 15.86 9.19 -0.11
C VAL A 17 16.45 10.43 -0.79
N GLU A 18 17.44 11.06 -0.20
CA GLU A 18 18.12 12.23 -0.77
C GLU A 18 18.77 11.96 -2.14
N ARG A 19 19.18 10.74 -2.43
CA ARG A 19 19.78 10.36 -3.71
C ARG A 19 18.80 10.51 -4.90
N TRP A 20 17.50 10.53 -4.65
CA TRP A 20 16.47 10.73 -5.67
C TRP A 20 16.08 12.19 -5.87
N TRP A 21 16.54 13.09 -4.96
CA TRP A 21 16.25 14.52 -4.97
C TRP A 21 17.50 15.39 -5.16
N GLN A 22 18.70 14.80 -5.29
CA GLN A 22 19.91 15.58 -5.54
C GLN A 22 19.87 16.15 -6.95
N ILE A 23 19.48 17.41 -7.02
CA ILE A 23 19.73 18.25 -8.19
C ILE A 23 21.25 18.47 -8.24
N PRO A 24 21.97 18.08 -9.30
CA PRO A 24 23.40 18.33 -9.42
C PRO A 24 23.63 19.85 -9.37
N ALA A 25 24.61 20.27 -8.59
CA ALA A 25 25.04 21.66 -8.53
C ALA A 25 25.42 22.18 -9.94
N MET A 26 24.95 23.36 -10.24
CA MET A 26 24.96 24.09 -11.49
C MET A 26 26.20 23.90 -12.36
N GLY A 27 26.03 23.26 -13.49
CA GLY A 27 26.80 23.42 -14.71
C GLY A 27 25.82 23.36 -15.87
N VAL A 28 25.74 24.45 -16.63
CA VAL A 28 24.94 24.65 -17.86
C VAL A 28 23.56 24.04 -17.81
N ALA A 29 22.51 24.85 -17.79
CA ALA A 29 21.10 24.46 -17.68
C ALA A 29 20.69 23.48 -18.77
N THR A 30 20.92 22.19 -18.53
CA THR A 30 20.07 21.14 -19.09
C THR A 30 18.76 21.21 -18.33
N ALA A 31 17.64 21.17 -19.05
CA ALA A 31 16.32 21.08 -18.40
C ALA A 31 16.40 20.01 -17.29
N PRO A 32 15.83 20.27 -16.09
CA PRO A 32 15.87 19.28 -15.04
C PRO A 32 15.31 17.96 -15.60
N ASP A 33 15.99 16.84 -15.33
CA ASP A 33 15.44 15.52 -15.61
C ASP A 33 14.15 15.40 -14.78
N VAL A 34 13.03 15.78 -15.39
CA VAL A 34 11.71 15.66 -14.80
C VAL A 34 11.16 14.31 -15.19
N ASP A 35 11.27 13.34 -14.30
CA ASP A 35 10.59 12.08 -14.45
C ASP A 35 9.08 12.27 -14.24
N LEU A 36 8.31 11.93 -15.25
CA LEU A 36 6.85 11.86 -15.12
C LEU A 36 6.50 10.55 -14.41
N VAL A 37 6.13 10.65 -13.14
CA VAL A 37 5.83 9.49 -12.29
C VAL A 37 4.36 9.52 -11.88
N SER A 38 3.69 8.39 -12.02
CA SER A 38 2.29 8.23 -11.59
C SER A 38 2.16 8.13 -10.07
N GLY A 39 1.00 8.48 -9.51
CA GLY A 39 0.66 8.25 -8.11
C GLY A 39 0.78 6.77 -7.72
N ASN A 40 0.35 5.85 -8.57
CA ASN A 40 0.47 4.41 -8.35
C ASN A 40 1.92 3.96 -8.15
N ARG A 41 2.83 4.45 -9.01
CA ARG A 41 4.25 4.13 -8.86
C ARG A 41 4.82 4.72 -7.57
N LEU A 42 4.43 5.94 -7.22
CA LEU A 42 4.87 6.58 -5.97
C LEU A 42 4.31 5.88 -4.73
N THR A 43 3.08 5.37 -4.77
CA THR A 43 2.53 4.48 -3.74
C THR A 43 3.41 3.24 -3.53
N ALA A 44 3.76 2.54 -4.61
CA ALA A 44 4.64 1.38 -4.51
C ALA A 44 6.04 1.74 -3.97
N LEU A 45 6.62 2.84 -4.42
CA LEU A 45 7.92 3.32 -3.92
C LEU A 45 7.84 3.75 -2.45
N GLY A 46 6.74 4.38 -2.03
CA GLY A 46 6.47 4.71 -0.64
C GLY A 46 6.42 3.46 0.26
N ALA A 47 5.75 2.40 -0.20
CA ALA A 47 5.70 1.12 0.51
C ALA A 47 7.08 0.48 0.65
N LEU A 48 7.87 0.47 -0.43
CA LEU A 48 9.23 -0.05 -0.42
C LEU A 48 10.14 0.76 0.53
N SER A 49 9.99 2.08 0.55
CA SER A 49 10.71 2.99 1.45
C SER A 49 10.29 2.82 2.92
N ALA A 50 9.01 2.52 3.17
CA ALA A 50 8.49 2.22 4.50
C ALA A 50 8.94 0.86 5.05
N GLY A 51 9.67 0.07 4.27
CA GLY A 51 10.15 -1.23 4.70
C GLY A 51 9.15 -2.36 4.47
N CYS A 52 8.24 -2.24 3.52
CA CYS A 52 7.38 -3.34 3.07
C CYS A 52 8.25 -4.55 2.71
N ARG A 53 7.89 -5.73 3.24
CA ARG A 53 8.63 -6.99 3.02
C ARG A 53 7.78 -8.05 2.35
N PHE A 54 6.48 -7.89 2.35
CA PHE A 54 5.56 -8.81 1.72
C PHE A 54 4.47 -8.06 0.95
N PHE A 55 4.27 -8.47 -0.28
CA PHE A 55 3.18 -8.00 -1.12
C PHE A 55 2.45 -9.21 -1.71
N ALA A 56 1.14 -9.23 -1.61
CA ALA A 56 0.32 -10.14 -2.38
C ALA A 56 -0.77 -9.34 -3.09
N GLY A 57 -1.01 -9.62 -4.36
CA GLY A 57 -1.99 -8.89 -5.13
C GLY A 57 -2.60 -9.73 -6.25
N TYR A 58 -3.79 -9.33 -6.66
CA TYR A 58 -4.46 -9.76 -7.88
C TYR A 58 -4.53 -8.57 -8.84
N PRO A 59 -4.14 -8.72 -10.11
CA PRO A 59 -4.11 -7.60 -11.04
C PRO A 59 -5.52 -7.08 -11.33
N ILE A 60 -5.76 -5.83 -10.95
CA ILE A 60 -7.04 -5.12 -11.17
C ILE A 60 -6.77 -3.68 -11.60
N THR A 61 -7.50 -3.20 -12.61
CA THR A 61 -7.44 -1.80 -13.06
C THR A 61 -8.22 -0.90 -12.07
N PRO A 62 -7.64 0.29 -11.66
CA PRO A 62 -6.38 0.89 -12.10
C PRO A 62 -5.16 0.61 -11.20
N ALA A 63 -5.24 -0.32 -10.26
CA ALA A 63 -4.15 -0.66 -9.33
C ALA A 63 -2.99 -1.47 -9.97
N SER A 64 -3.11 -1.85 -11.22
CA SER A 64 -2.16 -2.76 -11.92
C SER A 64 -0.72 -2.26 -11.93
N GLU A 65 -0.50 -0.94 -11.88
CA GLU A 65 0.86 -0.40 -11.87
C GLU A 65 1.52 -0.59 -10.49
N ILE A 66 0.77 -0.44 -9.39
CA ILE A 66 1.27 -0.78 -8.04
C ILE A 66 1.67 -2.26 -8.02
N TYR A 67 0.76 -3.14 -8.47
CA TYR A 67 1.02 -4.57 -8.55
C TYR A 67 2.33 -4.86 -9.33
N ARG A 68 2.48 -4.33 -10.53
CA ARG A 68 3.67 -4.55 -11.37
C ARG A 68 4.95 -4.06 -10.70
N THR A 69 4.91 -2.84 -10.17
CA THR A 69 6.08 -2.25 -9.49
C THR A 69 6.49 -3.08 -8.28
N MET A 70 5.53 -3.53 -7.46
CA MET A 70 5.83 -4.37 -6.30
C MET A 70 6.37 -5.75 -6.70
N MET A 71 5.82 -6.38 -7.75
CA MET A 71 6.30 -7.67 -8.26
C MET A 71 7.74 -7.59 -8.80
N GLU A 72 8.14 -6.45 -9.35
CA GLU A 72 9.48 -6.23 -9.89
C GLU A 72 10.49 -5.80 -8.82
N GLU A 73 10.13 -4.83 -7.97
CA GLU A 73 11.08 -4.14 -7.09
C GLU A 73 11.23 -4.79 -5.71
N LEU A 74 10.16 -5.36 -5.17
CA LEU A 74 10.21 -5.93 -3.82
C LEU A 74 11.17 -7.12 -3.70
N PRO A 75 11.20 -8.09 -4.65
CA PRO A 75 12.17 -9.19 -4.61
C PRO A 75 13.62 -8.71 -4.71
N ARG A 76 13.89 -7.66 -5.50
CA ARG A 76 15.25 -7.08 -5.62
C ARG A 76 15.75 -6.50 -4.31
N ARG A 77 14.83 -6.18 -3.39
CA ARG A 77 15.13 -5.64 -2.04
C ARG A 77 15.04 -6.71 -0.95
N GLY A 78 14.97 -7.98 -1.34
CA GLY A 78 14.93 -9.13 -0.44
C GLY A 78 13.59 -9.34 0.25
N GLY A 79 12.50 -8.76 -0.29
CA GLY A 79 11.12 -9.06 0.09
C GLY A 79 10.51 -10.15 -0.77
N LEU A 80 9.27 -10.51 -0.48
CA LEU A 80 8.49 -11.49 -1.23
C LEU A 80 7.27 -10.82 -1.86
N ALA A 81 7.12 -10.97 -3.18
CA ALA A 81 5.93 -10.55 -3.91
C ALA A 81 5.22 -11.78 -4.48
N LEU A 82 3.91 -11.85 -4.29
CA LEU A 82 3.08 -13.00 -4.64
C LEU A 82 1.91 -12.57 -5.54
N SER A 83 1.75 -13.25 -6.66
CA SER A 83 0.52 -13.18 -7.44
C SER A 83 -0.53 -14.12 -6.83
N ALA A 84 -1.60 -13.56 -6.30
CA ALA A 84 -2.69 -14.32 -5.73
C ALA A 84 -3.75 -14.66 -6.81
N PRO A 85 -4.54 -15.74 -6.63
CA PRO A 85 -5.58 -16.11 -7.58
C PRO A 85 -6.81 -15.19 -7.54
N ASP A 86 -6.99 -14.46 -6.45
CA ASP A 86 -8.06 -13.49 -6.21
C ASP A 86 -7.70 -12.51 -5.07
N GLU A 87 -8.55 -11.52 -4.84
CA GLU A 87 -8.35 -10.49 -3.82
C GLU A 87 -8.48 -11.04 -2.39
N ILE A 88 -9.34 -12.02 -2.16
CA ILE A 88 -9.51 -12.65 -0.85
C ILE A 88 -8.20 -13.29 -0.43
N SER A 89 -7.64 -14.12 -1.30
CA SER A 89 -6.36 -14.80 -1.07
C SER A 89 -5.20 -13.80 -0.93
N ALA A 90 -5.23 -12.70 -1.70
CA ALA A 90 -4.21 -11.66 -1.64
C ALA A 90 -4.12 -11.03 -0.25
N LEU A 91 -5.24 -10.54 0.28
CA LEU A 91 -5.25 -9.92 1.61
C LEU A 91 -5.00 -10.95 2.71
N ALA A 92 -5.55 -12.16 2.62
CA ALA A 92 -5.30 -13.23 3.58
C ALA A 92 -3.80 -13.58 3.68
N ALA A 93 -3.10 -13.63 2.55
CA ALA A 93 -1.65 -13.84 2.53
C ALA A 93 -0.89 -12.68 3.19
N CYS A 94 -1.31 -11.42 2.95
CA CYS A 94 -0.72 -10.24 3.61
C CYS A 94 -0.94 -10.27 5.13
N VAL A 95 -2.13 -10.64 5.59
CA VAL A 95 -2.43 -10.79 7.02
C VAL A 95 -1.56 -11.90 7.63
N GLY A 96 -1.44 -13.05 6.97
CA GLY A 96 -0.56 -14.13 7.40
C GLY A 96 0.91 -13.70 7.50
N ALA A 97 1.41 -12.96 6.52
CA ALA A 97 2.77 -12.41 6.54
C ALA A 97 2.96 -11.41 7.68
N SER A 98 1.98 -10.53 7.92
CA SER A 98 2.00 -9.57 9.02
C SER A 98 2.00 -10.26 10.38
N LEU A 99 1.19 -11.30 10.59
CA LEU A 99 1.22 -12.12 11.79
C LEU A 99 2.57 -12.79 12.01
N ALA A 100 3.28 -13.14 10.93
CA ALA A 100 4.65 -13.64 10.99
C ALA A 100 5.71 -12.53 11.23
N GLY A 101 5.30 -11.27 11.31
CA GLY A 101 6.17 -10.14 11.63
C GLY A 101 6.75 -9.40 10.43
N TYR A 102 6.20 -9.62 9.23
CA TYR A 102 6.63 -8.92 8.00
C TYR A 102 5.65 -7.79 7.67
N PRO A 103 6.12 -6.53 7.53
CA PRO A 103 5.28 -5.45 7.04
C PRO A 103 4.72 -5.82 5.66
N ALA A 104 3.39 -5.80 5.54
CA ALA A 104 2.70 -6.34 4.38
C ALA A 104 1.74 -5.33 3.75
N MET A 105 1.58 -5.42 2.43
CA MET A 105 0.69 -4.57 1.65
C MET A 105 0.01 -5.37 0.55
N THR A 106 -1.23 -5.00 0.25
CA THR A 106 -1.92 -5.36 -0.99
C THR A 106 -2.37 -4.11 -1.74
N ALA A 107 -2.71 -4.28 -3.02
CA ALA A 107 -3.29 -3.22 -3.83
C ALA A 107 -4.49 -3.75 -4.61
N THR A 108 -5.57 -2.99 -4.62
CA THR A 108 -6.83 -3.36 -5.24
C THR A 108 -7.62 -2.14 -5.73
N SER A 109 -8.84 -2.35 -6.18
CA SER A 109 -9.85 -1.33 -6.50
C SER A 109 -11.18 -1.68 -5.84
N GLY A 110 -12.18 -0.83 -5.93
CA GLY A 110 -13.47 -0.99 -5.23
C GLY A 110 -14.05 -2.39 -5.26
N PRO A 111 -14.21 -3.06 -6.41
CA PRO A 111 -14.75 -4.43 -6.45
C PRO A 111 -13.93 -5.45 -5.69
N GLY A 112 -12.59 -5.38 -5.79
CA GLY A 112 -11.72 -6.29 -5.05
C GLY A 112 -11.72 -5.98 -3.55
N PHE A 113 -11.82 -4.71 -3.17
CA PHE A 113 -11.94 -4.33 -1.77
C PHE A 113 -13.23 -4.88 -1.14
N CYS A 114 -14.35 -4.89 -1.88
CA CYS A 114 -15.58 -5.55 -1.43
C CYS A 114 -15.36 -7.02 -1.06
N LEU A 115 -14.54 -7.75 -1.82
CA LEU A 115 -14.21 -9.14 -1.53
C LEU A 115 -13.29 -9.28 -0.31
N MET A 116 -12.51 -8.25 0.00
CA MET A 116 -11.57 -8.25 1.12
C MET A 116 -12.20 -7.92 2.48
N ILE A 117 -13.43 -7.40 2.53
CA ILE A 117 -14.03 -6.80 3.74
C ILE A 117 -14.01 -7.75 4.93
N GLU A 118 -14.29 -9.03 4.75
CA GLU A 118 -14.22 -10.00 5.85
C GLU A 118 -12.80 -10.11 6.42
N THR A 119 -11.80 -10.23 5.54
CA THR A 119 -10.40 -10.31 5.96
C THR A 119 -9.91 -8.99 6.59
N VAL A 120 -10.41 -7.84 6.16
CA VAL A 120 -10.17 -6.54 6.82
C VAL A 120 -10.68 -6.59 8.26
N GLN A 121 -11.90 -7.04 8.48
CA GLN A 121 -12.49 -7.16 9.82
C GLN A 121 -11.74 -8.17 10.68
N TYR A 122 -11.31 -9.30 10.10
CA TYR A 122 -10.44 -10.25 10.78
C TYR A 122 -9.12 -9.59 11.23
N ALA A 123 -8.49 -8.78 10.37
CA ALA A 123 -7.26 -8.06 10.72
C ALA A 123 -7.49 -7.03 11.85
N VAL A 124 -8.67 -6.37 11.90
CA VAL A 124 -9.07 -5.52 13.03
C VAL A 124 -9.15 -6.34 14.32
N MET A 125 -9.87 -7.46 14.29
CA MET A 125 -10.07 -8.29 15.48
C MET A 125 -8.81 -8.96 16.00
N THR A 126 -7.86 -9.26 15.11
CA THR A 126 -6.57 -9.86 15.46
C THR A 126 -5.46 -8.84 15.70
N GLU A 127 -5.80 -7.53 15.68
CA GLU A 127 -4.83 -6.44 15.83
C GLU A 127 -3.64 -6.60 14.88
N THR A 128 -3.92 -6.91 13.61
CA THR A 128 -2.92 -7.23 12.60
C THR A 128 -2.66 -6.04 11.68
N PRO A 129 -1.46 -5.44 11.71
CA PRO A 129 -1.10 -4.34 10.82
C PRO A 129 -1.04 -4.79 9.37
N VAL A 130 -1.72 -4.10 8.47
CA VAL A 130 -1.61 -4.32 7.02
C VAL A 130 -2.00 -3.05 6.28
N VAL A 131 -1.33 -2.73 5.17
CA VAL A 131 -1.68 -1.59 4.32
C VAL A 131 -2.42 -2.08 3.09
N ILE A 132 -3.52 -1.41 2.75
CA ILE A 132 -4.35 -1.71 1.59
C ILE A 132 -4.42 -0.47 0.71
N ALA A 133 -3.78 -0.49 -0.45
CA ALA A 133 -3.96 0.55 -1.45
C ALA A 133 -5.23 0.27 -2.25
N LEU A 134 -6.23 1.12 -2.06
CA LEU A 134 -7.52 1.07 -2.75
C LEU A 134 -7.56 2.14 -3.84
N VAL A 135 -7.16 1.79 -5.05
CA VAL A 135 -7.17 2.74 -6.17
C VAL A 135 -8.58 2.83 -6.73
N GLN A 136 -9.22 3.98 -6.52
CA GLN A 136 -10.62 4.20 -6.80
C GLN A 136 -10.95 4.14 -8.30
N ARG A 137 -12.12 3.65 -8.63
CA ARG A 137 -12.70 3.67 -9.97
C ARG A 137 -14.21 3.81 -9.93
N LEU A 138 -14.83 4.04 -11.09
CA LEU A 138 -16.28 4.12 -11.19
C LEU A 138 -16.92 2.81 -10.77
N GLY A 139 -17.78 2.86 -9.74
CA GLY A 139 -18.65 1.81 -9.21
C GLY A 139 -20.11 2.05 -9.54
N PRO A 140 -21.03 1.29 -8.96
CA PRO A 140 -20.82 0.13 -8.10
C PRO A 140 -20.40 -1.14 -8.87
N SER A 141 -20.05 -2.20 -8.15
CA SER A 141 -19.60 -3.51 -8.69
C SER A 141 -18.38 -3.37 -9.61
N THR A 142 -18.27 -4.14 -10.68
CA THR A 142 -17.18 -4.04 -11.65
C THR A 142 -17.14 -2.70 -12.37
N GLY A 143 -18.25 -1.96 -12.42
CA GLY A 143 -18.38 -0.58 -12.85
C GLY A 143 -17.65 -0.24 -14.15
N GLY A 144 -16.97 0.91 -14.14
CA GLY A 144 -16.15 1.36 -15.26
C GLY A 144 -14.66 1.26 -14.92
N ALA A 145 -14.01 0.14 -15.29
CA ALA A 145 -12.64 -0.16 -14.88
C ALA A 145 -11.60 0.91 -15.28
N THR A 146 -11.85 1.64 -16.35
CA THR A 146 -10.96 2.71 -16.87
C THR A 146 -11.48 4.11 -16.60
N GLN A 147 -12.56 4.24 -15.83
CA GLN A 147 -13.17 5.52 -15.48
C GLN A 147 -12.86 5.85 -14.02
N GLY A 148 -12.19 6.98 -13.82
CA GLY A 148 -11.91 7.51 -12.47
C GLY A 148 -13.19 7.99 -11.80
N ALA A 149 -13.32 7.73 -10.50
CA ALA A 149 -14.35 8.25 -9.65
C ALA A 149 -13.90 8.22 -8.19
N GLN A 150 -14.61 8.92 -7.32
CA GLN A 150 -14.36 8.92 -5.86
C GLN A 150 -15.52 8.24 -5.12
N GLY A 151 -15.96 7.10 -5.64
CA GLY A 151 -17.10 6.36 -5.11
C GLY A 151 -16.78 5.41 -3.95
N ASP A 152 -15.51 5.13 -3.72
CA ASP A 152 -15.09 4.13 -2.74
C ASP A 152 -14.80 4.71 -1.34
N VAL A 153 -14.95 6.03 -1.14
CA VAL A 153 -14.66 6.71 0.13
C VAL A 153 -15.52 6.14 1.27
N LEU A 154 -16.84 6.10 1.09
CA LEU A 154 -17.74 5.56 2.10
C LEU A 154 -17.59 4.05 2.27
N LEU A 155 -17.22 3.34 1.21
CA LEU A 155 -16.91 1.91 1.28
C LEU A 155 -15.68 1.65 2.18
N ALA A 156 -14.65 2.47 2.06
CA ALA A 156 -13.46 2.38 2.91
C ALA A 156 -13.76 2.78 4.36
N GLU A 157 -14.55 3.83 4.57
CA GLU A 157 -14.90 4.34 5.89
C GLU A 157 -15.78 3.36 6.69
N PHE A 158 -16.79 2.75 6.02
CA PHE A 158 -17.77 1.90 6.68
C PHE A 158 -17.60 0.40 6.36
N CYS A 159 -16.38 -0.04 6.11
CA CYS A 159 -16.10 -1.43 5.75
C CYS A 159 -16.14 -2.41 6.94
N THR A 160 -16.37 -1.93 8.17
CA THR A 160 -16.38 -2.78 9.36
C THR A 160 -17.74 -2.83 10.01
N SER A 161 -18.09 -3.97 10.60
CA SER A 161 -19.25 -4.10 11.47
C SER A 161 -18.91 -3.71 12.91
N GLY A 162 -19.94 -3.62 13.77
CA GLY A 162 -19.74 -3.37 15.20
C GLY A 162 -19.31 -1.94 15.56
N GLY A 163 -19.32 -1.00 14.61
CA GLY A 163 -18.94 0.40 14.86
C GLY A 163 -17.44 0.66 14.95
N TYR A 164 -16.61 -0.29 14.57
CA TYR A 164 -15.18 -0.08 14.46
C TYR A 164 -14.85 0.80 13.26
N THR A 165 -13.79 1.58 13.37
CA THR A 165 -13.23 2.39 12.28
C THR A 165 -11.76 2.04 12.10
N ILE A 166 -11.28 2.17 10.87
CA ILE A 166 -9.87 2.02 10.52
C ILE A 166 -9.37 3.32 9.90
N PRO A 167 -8.07 3.64 10.00
CA PRO A 167 -7.53 4.82 9.35
C PRO A 167 -7.65 4.72 7.83
N VAL A 168 -8.10 5.82 7.22
CA VAL A 168 -8.19 5.98 5.76
C VAL A 168 -7.42 7.22 5.37
N PHE A 169 -6.42 7.09 4.54
CA PHE A 169 -5.65 8.20 3.97
C PHE A 169 -6.04 8.41 2.51
N ALA A 170 -6.25 9.66 2.12
CA ALA A 170 -6.63 10.03 0.76
C ALA A 170 -5.62 11.05 0.20
N PRO A 171 -4.59 10.61 -0.54
CA PRO A 171 -3.66 11.52 -1.17
C PRO A 171 -4.34 12.37 -2.25
N SER A 172 -4.03 13.65 -2.30
CA SER A 172 -4.54 14.60 -3.29
C SER A 172 -3.51 14.93 -4.39
N THR A 173 -2.26 14.58 -4.16
CA THR A 173 -1.16 14.76 -5.11
C THR A 173 -0.33 13.50 -5.28
N ALA A 174 0.44 13.43 -6.37
CA ALA A 174 1.35 12.31 -6.60
C ALA A 174 2.42 12.21 -5.48
N ALA A 175 2.92 13.32 -4.98
CA ALA A 175 3.87 13.33 -3.86
C ALA A 175 3.25 12.76 -2.59
N GLU A 176 2.00 13.12 -2.29
CA GLU A 176 1.27 12.57 -1.15
C GLU A 176 1.03 11.07 -1.28
N CYS A 177 0.92 10.51 -2.49
CA CYS A 177 0.85 9.05 -2.66
C CYS A 177 2.07 8.36 -2.04
N TYR A 178 3.26 8.93 -2.18
CA TYR A 178 4.48 8.40 -1.57
C TYR A 178 4.47 8.60 -0.04
N GLU A 179 4.23 9.82 0.41
CA GLU A 179 4.35 10.18 1.83
C GLU A 179 3.27 9.52 2.68
N LEU A 180 2.01 9.56 2.24
CA LEU A 180 0.91 8.93 2.97
C LEU A 180 0.99 7.41 2.95
N THR A 181 1.59 6.81 1.93
CA THR A 181 1.89 5.37 1.97
C THR A 181 2.87 5.04 3.09
N ARG A 182 3.94 5.82 3.25
CA ARG A 182 4.88 5.64 4.36
C ARG A 182 4.18 5.80 5.71
N SER A 183 3.38 6.84 5.84
CA SER A 183 2.58 7.07 7.04
C SER A 183 1.60 5.93 7.31
N ALA A 184 0.99 5.35 6.26
CA ALA A 184 0.08 4.22 6.41
C ALA A 184 0.76 3.01 7.07
N PHE A 185 2.00 2.70 6.71
CA PHE A 185 2.77 1.64 7.38
C PHE A 185 3.07 1.99 8.85
N GLU A 186 3.48 3.22 9.14
CA GLU A 186 3.72 3.68 10.50
C GLU A 186 2.46 3.59 11.37
N TRP A 187 1.35 4.12 10.86
CA TRP A 187 0.07 4.10 11.58
C TRP A 187 -0.49 2.69 11.74
N SER A 188 -0.36 1.85 10.74
CA SER A 188 -0.79 0.45 10.81
C SER A 188 -0.07 -0.30 11.95
N GLU A 189 1.25 -0.16 12.03
CA GLU A 189 2.04 -0.78 13.13
C GLU A 189 1.72 -0.16 14.50
N ARG A 190 1.59 1.16 14.56
CA ARG A 190 1.33 1.89 15.80
C ARG A 190 -0.04 1.56 16.37
N LEU A 191 -1.06 1.50 15.54
CA LEU A 191 -2.44 1.21 15.95
C LEU A 191 -2.75 -0.28 16.01
N ARG A 192 -1.87 -1.11 15.44
CA ARG A 192 -2.13 -2.55 15.30
C ARG A 192 -3.42 -2.81 14.53
N SER A 193 -3.58 -2.16 13.40
CA SER A 193 -4.82 -2.13 12.62
C SER A 193 -4.51 -2.10 11.12
N PRO A 194 -5.41 -2.63 10.27
CA PRO A 194 -5.34 -2.32 8.87
C PRO A 194 -5.48 -0.80 8.62
N VAL A 195 -4.83 -0.32 7.56
CA VAL A 195 -4.93 1.07 7.09
C VAL A 195 -5.23 1.05 5.60
N VAL A 196 -6.19 1.84 5.17
CA VAL A 196 -6.53 2.03 3.76
C VAL A 196 -5.87 3.31 3.24
N LEU A 197 -5.24 3.22 2.08
CA LEU A 197 -4.79 4.34 1.26
C LEU A 197 -5.68 4.39 0.03
N LEU A 198 -6.48 5.48 -0.12
CA LEU A 198 -7.44 5.67 -1.21
C LEU A 198 -6.82 6.31 -2.44
#